data_5903411da9f1b5b4e8556b0f1e2312d2
#
_entry.id   5903411da9f1b5b4e8556b0f1e2312d2
#
_cell.length_a   1.000
_cell.length_b   1.000
_cell.length_c   1.000
_cell.angle_alpha   90.00
_cell.angle_beta   90.00
_cell.angle_gamma   90.00
#
_symmetry.space_group_name_H-M   'P 1'
#
loop_
_entity.id
_entity.type
_entity.pdbx_description
1 polymer ?
#
loop_
_entity_poly.entity_id
_entity_poly.type
_entity_poly.pdbx_seq_one_letter_code
_entity_poly.pdbx_strand_id
1 'polypeptide(L)'
;MDLFRQALQDQLHSAGIKSVLILKTTTFDKILSLYRHDAMTYLEEQSASYIRKHGEALMNGTYTKIAASVSVQIEEGQTFLANHTEPGNHWVTVILDVETSSILYGDSFTLPPPTELQDMLRWWLSHHRTETFQWADLPITLQSDGFSCPILSAYSMAHALLPPLFPLIPEENCIQARIDMLILIISYLTRTSSVGDE
;
A
#
# COMPACT_ATOMS: atom_id res chain seq x y z
N MET A 1 -5.28 7.70 -6.69
CA MET A 1 -4.74 6.96 -5.51
C MET A 1 -4.03 7.88 -4.51
N ASP A 2 -3.11 8.75 -4.92
CA ASP A 2 -2.31 9.55 -3.97
C ASP A 2 -3.10 10.55 -3.10
N LEU A 3 -4.16 11.18 -3.62
CA LEU A 3 -5.03 12.04 -2.79
C LEU A 3 -5.78 11.24 -1.73
N PHE A 4 -6.30 10.06 -2.07
CA PHE A 4 -6.92 9.18 -1.09
C PHE A 4 -5.91 8.74 -0.02
N ARG A 5 -4.71 8.35 -0.43
CA ARG A 5 -3.61 8.01 0.49
C ARG A 5 -3.34 9.14 1.49
N GLN A 6 -3.22 10.39 1.00
CA GLN A 6 -2.99 11.56 1.85
C GLN A 6 -4.15 11.77 2.83
N ALA A 7 -5.39 11.68 2.34
CA ALA A 7 -6.58 11.83 3.16
C ALA A 7 -6.68 10.73 4.23
N LEU A 8 -6.36 9.48 3.89
CA LEU A 8 -6.35 8.36 4.84
C LEU A 8 -5.23 8.50 5.88
N GLN A 9 -4.02 8.94 5.45
CA GLN A 9 -2.93 9.24 6.38
C GLN A 9 -3.29 10.34 7.38
N ASP A 10 -4.01 11.38 6.93
CA ASP A 10 -4.52 12.45 7.79
C ASP A 10 -5.57 11.94 8.79
N GLN A 11 -6.46 11.05 8.36
CA GLN A 11 -7.42 10.38 9.25
C GLN A 11 -6.72 9.55 10.34
N LEU A 12 -5.69 8.78 9.97
CA LEU A 12 -4.87 8.02 10.93
C LEU A 12 -4.26 8.95 11.98
N HIS A 13 -3.64 10.04 11.55
CA HIS A 13 -3.05 11.03 12.45
C HIS A 13 -4.10 11.68 13.36
N SER A 14 -5.27 12.02 12.81
CA SER A 14 -6.38 12.59 13.57
C SER A 14 -6.94 11.62 14.60
N ALA A 15 -6.89 10.32 14.33
CA ALA A 15 -7.23 9.24 15.26
C ALA A 15 -6.12 8.93 16.27
N GLY A 16 -4.99 9.66 16.24
CA GLY A 16 -3.85 9.43 17.11
C GLY A 16 -2.92 8.30 16.66
N ILE A 17 -3.16 7.67 15.51
CA ILE A 17 -2.39 6.55 14.98
C ILE A 17 -1.22 7.10 14.14
N LYS A 18 -0.05 7.23 14.78
CA LYS A 18 1.16 7.79 14.14
C LYS A 18 2.16 6.72 13.73
N SER A 19 1.98 5.49 14.17
CA SER A 19 2.87 4.36 13.88
C SER A 19 2.58 3.66 12.55
N VAL A 20 1.67 4.19 11.74
CA VAL A 20 1.30 3.66 10.42
C VAL A 20 1.73 4.63 9.34
N LEU A 21 2.46 4.12 8.35
CA LEU A 21 2.85 4.86 7.14
C LEU A 21 2.13 4.27 5.91
N ILE A 22 1.47 5.13 5.14
CA ILE A 22 0.94 4.74 3.83
C ILE A 22 1.87 5.28 2.74
N LEU A 23 2.52 4.39 2.02
CA LEU A 23 3.47 4.76 0.96
C LEU A 23 2.77 5.34 -0.27
N LYS A 24 3.49 6.20 -1.00
CA LYS A 24 3.09 6.61 -2.35
C LYS A 24 3.15 5.40 -3.30
N THR A 25 2.30 5.38 -4.30
CA THR A 25 2.30 4.30 -5.32
C THR A 25 3.66 4.15 -6.00
N THR A 26 4.33 5.28 -6.30
CA THR A 26 5.66 5.30 -6.91
C THR A 26 6.80 4.80 -6.01
N THR A 27 6.55 4.59 -4.72
CA THR A 27 7.59 4.10 -3.80
C THR A 27 7.94 2.65 -4.10
N PHE A 28 6.95 1.81 -4.39
CA PHE A 28 7.18 0.42 -4.79
C PHE A 28 7.95 0.32 -6.11
N ASP A 29 7.64 1.18 -7.09
CA ASP A 29 8.39 1.25 -8.35
C ASP A 29 9.87 1.53 -8.10
N LYS A 30 10.19 2.42 -7.15
CA LYS A 30 11.59 2.71 -6.80
C LYS A 30 12.24 1.54 -6.08
N ILE A 31 11.55 0.86 -5.15
CA ILE A 31 12.08 -0.35 -4.51
C ILE A 31 12.34 -1.43 -5.56
N LEU A 32 11.40 -1.63 -6.50
CA LEU A 32 11.53 -2.58 -7.58
C LEU A 32 12.73 -2.25 -8.50
N SER A 33 12.90 -0.99 -8.86
CA SER A 33 14.04 -0.53 -9.65
C SER A 33 15.38 -0.82 -8.95
N LEU A 34 15.46 -0.56 -7.64
CA LEU A 34 16.65 -0.85 -6.84
C LEU A 34 16.90 -2.37 -6.76
N TYR A 35 15.86 -3.16 -6.55
CA TYR A 35 15.97 -4.62 -6.51
C TYR A 35 16.50 -5.19 -7.85
N ARG A 36 15.97 -4.71 -8.98
CA ARG A 36 16.34 -5.22 -10.33
C ARG A 36 17.72 -4.78 -10.79
N HIS A 37 18.15 -3.56 -10.45
CA HIS A 37 19.31 -2.94 -11.05
C HIS A 37 20.46 -2.68 -10.09
N ASP A 38 20.18 -2.39 -8.83
CA ASP A 38 21.16 -1.85 -7.88
C ASP A 38 21.10 -2.52 -6.50
N ALA A 39 20.72 -3.81 -6.46
CA ALA A 39 20.58 -4.53 -5.20
C ALA A 39 21.84 -4.47 -4.31
N MET A 40 23.03 -4.50 -4.94
CA MET A 40 24.33 -4.45 -4.23
C MET A 40 24.68 -3.05 -3.74
N THR A 41 24.16 -2.00 -4.38
CA THR A 41 24.46 -0.60 -4.07
C THR A 41 23.36 0.07 -3.23
N TYR A 42 22.29 -0.66 -2.89
CA TYR A 42 21.15 -0.11 -2.17
C TYR A 42 21.53 0.72 -0.95
N LEU A 43 22.51 0.25 -0.14
CA LEU A 43 22.93 0.94 1.08
C LEU A 43 23.73 2.23 0.80
N GLU A 44 24.36 2.33 -0.35
CA GLU A 44 25.26 3.43 -0.73
C GLU A 44 24.56 4.48 -1.60
N GLU A 45 23.55 4.06 -2.37
CA GLU A 45 22.92 4.94 -3.35
C GLU A 45 22.13 6.08 -2.70
N GLN A 46 22.50 7.33 -3.02
CA GLN A 46 21.87 8.53 -2.47
C GLN A 46 20.38 8.62 -2.83
N SER A 47 20.00 8.19 -4.03
CA SER A 47 18.60 8.21 -4.48
C SER A 47 17.70 7.25 -3.70
N ALA A 48 18.27 6.25 -3.02
CA ALA A 48 17.56 5.30 -2.16
C ALA A 48 17.40 5.77 -0.71
N SER A 49 17.96 6.93 -0.36
CA SER A 49 18.01 7.41 1.05
C SER A 49 16.64 7.48 1.72
N TYR A 50 15.60 7.91 1.00
CA TYR A 50 14.24 7.99 1.56
C TYR A 50 13.61 6.60 1.75
N ILE A 51 13.93 5.62 0.88
CA ILE A 51 13.50 4.23 1.03
C ILE A 51 14.17 3.61 2.26
N ARG A 52 15.48 3.86 2.46
CA ARG A 52 16.19 3.38 3.65
C ARG A 52 15.59 3.94 4.94
N LYS A 53 15.22 5.23 4.95
CA LYS A 53 14.56 5.85 6.11
C LYS A 53 13.26 5.15 6.50
N HIS A 54 12.49 4.64 5.54
CA HIS A 54 11.29 3.85 5.85
C HIS A 54 11.65 2.51 6.50
N GLY A 55 12.68 1.83 6.01
CA GLY A 55 13.18 0.59 6.61
C GLY A 55 13.76 0.83 8.01
N GLU A 56 14.55 1.89 8.20
CA GLU A 56 15.08 2.30 9.51
C GLU A 56 13.95 2.62 10.51
N ALA A 57 12.87 3.26 10.03
CA ALA A 57 11.71 3.57 10.86
C ALA A 57 10.93 2.31 11.29
N LEU A 58 10.93 1.25 10.46
CA LEU A 58 10.45 -0.07 10.87
C LEU A 58 11.36 -0.71 11.92
N MET A 59 12.69 -0.59 11.76
CA MET A 59 13.65 -1.15 12.72
C MET A 59 13.54 -0.52 14.12
N ASN A 60 13.43 0.80 14.18
CA ASN A 60 13.42 1.53 15.45
C ASN A 60 12.02 1.66 16.07
N GLY A 61 11.00 1.05 15.47
CA GLY A 61 9.62 1.04 15.98
C GLY A 61 8.86 2.35 15.77
N THR A 62 9.39 3.30 15.00
CA THR A 62 8.65 4.51 14.61
C THR A 62 7.40 4.14 13.82
N TYR A 63 7.51 3.16 12.91
CA TYR A 63 6.38 2.56 12.23
C TYR A 63 6.24 1.09 12.64
N THR A 64 5.03 0.71 13.01
CA THR A 64 4.65 -0.68 13.23
C THR A 64 3.97 -1.28 12.02
N LYS A 65 3.45 -0.43 11.12
CA LYS A 65 2.85 -0.85 9.85
C LYS A 65 3.25 0.08 8.71
N ILE A 66 3.51 -0.55 7.56
CA ILE A 66 3.65 0.16 6.27
C ILE A 66 2.65 -0.43 5.29
N ALA A 67 1.79 0.41 4.73
CA ALA A 67 0.75 0.01 3.78
C ALA A 67 0.96 0.65 2.41
N ALA A 68 0.58 -0.06 1.35
CA ALA A 68 0.60 0.47 -0.01
C ALA A 68 -0.44 -0.19 -0.90
N SER A 69 -0.95 0.56 -1.89
CA SER A 69 -1.57 -0.02 -3.08
C SER A 69 -0.50 -0.21 -4.13
N VAL A 70 -0.44 -1.41 -4.69
CA VAL A 70 0.56 -1.84 -5.66
C VAL A 70 -0.11 -2.13 -6.99
N SER A 71 0.46 -1.61 -8.07
CA SER A 71 0.00 -1.92 -9.42
C SER A 71 0.63 -3.23 -9.90
N VAL A 72 -0.17 -4.13 -10.41
CA VAL A 72 0.25 -5.40 -10.97
C VAL A 72 -0.33 -5.59 -12.38
N GLN A 73 0.32 -6.38 -13.19
CA GLN A 73 -0.16 -6.84 -14.49
C GLN A 73 -0.75 -8.24 -14.32
N ILE A 74 -1.95 -8.47 -14.84
CA ILE A 74 -2.55 -9.80 -14.95
C ILE A 74 -2.49 -10.23 -16.40
N GLU A 75 -1.85 -11.38 -16.64
CA GLU A 75 -1.77 -12.05 -17.94
C GLU A 75 -2.00 -13.54 -17.74
N GLU A 76 -2.93 -14.11 -18.52
CA GLU A 76 -3.23 -15.56 -18.50
C GLU A 76 -3.47 -16.14 -17.09
N GLY A 77 -4.08 -15.36 -16.19
CA GLY A 77 -4.36 -15.78 -14.80
C GLY A 77 -3.16 -15.74 -13.86
N GLN A 78 -2.04 -15.18 -14.28
CA GLN A 78 -0.86 -14.93 -13.46
C GLN A 78 -0.70 -13.44 -13.17
N THR A 79 -0.08 -13.12 -12.03
CA THR A 79 0.21 -11.74 -11.64
C THR A 79 1.70 -11.45 -11.75
N PHE A 80 2.02 -10.27 -12.31
CA PHE A 80 3.37 -9.75 -12.45
C PHE A 80 3.45 -8.36 -11.82
N LEU A 81 4.60 -7.98 -11.29
CA LEU A 81 4.77 -6.64 -10.74
C LEU A 81 4.92 -5.62 -11.87
N ALA A 82 4.00 -4.66 -11.92
CA ALA A 82 4.04 -3.58 -12.91
C ALA A 82 5.08 -2.51 -12.56
N ASN A 83 5.53 -1.76 -13.56
CA ASN A 83 6.46 -0.64 -13.43
C ASN A 83 6.03 0.52 -14.34
N HIS A 84 6.79 1.65 -14.36
CA HIS A 84 6.41 2.81 -15.17
C HIS A 84 6.55 2.64 -16.68
N THR A 85 7.26 1.64 -17.16
CA THR A 85 7.36 1.32 -18.59
C THR A 85 6.29 0.33 -19.03
N GLU A 86 5.80 -0.47 -18.09
CA GLU A 86 4.77 -1.49 -18.27
C GLU A 86 3.68 -1.27 -17.20
N PRO A 87 2.73 -0.36 -17.47
CA PRO A 87 1.70 -0.03 -16.49
C PRO A 87 0.80 -1.24 -16.23
N GLY A 88 0.52 -1.50 -14.97
CA GLY A 88 -0.38 -2.59 -14.58
C GLY A 88 -1.83 -2.34 -14.97
N ASN A 89 -2.57 -3.42 -15.09
CA ASN A 89 -4.01 -3.40 -15.33
C ASN A 89 -4.82 -3.76 -14.08
N HIS A 90 -4.16 -4.00 -12.95
CA HIS A 90 -4.82 -4.40 -11.70
C HIS A 90 -4.13 -3.77 -10.48
N TRP A 91 -4.89 -3.60 -9.38
CA TRP A 91 -4.42 -3.03 -8.13
C TRP A 91 -4.67 -3.98 -6.97
N VAL A 92 -3.63 -4.15 -6.15
CA VAL A 92 -3.64 -4.97 -4.94
C VAL A 92 -3.19 -4.15 -3.74
N THR A 93 -3.47 -4.66 -2.54
CA THR A 93 -3.03 -4.06 -1.28
C THR A 93 -1.97 -4.90 -0.62
N VAL A 94 -0.93 -4.23 -0.11
CA VAL A 94 0.11 -4.84 0.72
C VAL A 94 0.23 -4.07 2.02
N ILE A 95 0.25 -4.78 3.15
CA ILE A 95 0.53 -4.19 4.47
C ILE A 95 1.62 -5.00 5.14
N LEU A 96 2.75 -4.37 5.40
CA LEU A 96 3.79 -4.90 6.28
C LEU A 96 3.38 -4.61 7.72
N ASP A 97 3.21 -5.65 8.53
CA ASP A 97 2.88 -5.55 9.95
C ASP A 97 4.03 -6.13 10.77
N VAL A 98 4.76 -5.25 11.44
CA VAL A 98 5.93 -5.60 12.24
C VAL A 98 5.53 -6.30 13.55
N GLU A 99 4.39 -5.94 14.12
CA GLU A 99 3.92 -6.49 15.39
C GLU A 99 3.60 -7.99 15.28
N THR A 100 3.09 -8.39 14.12
CA THR A 100 2.76 -9.79 13.83
C THR A 100 3.80 -10.49 12.93
N SER A 101 4.84 -9.76 12.49
CA SER A 101 5.82 -10.22 11.50
C SER A 101 5.14 -10.78 10.25
N SER A 102 4.12 -10.09 9.75
CA SER A 102 3.33 -10.53 8.60
C SER A 102 3.32 -9.53 7.45
N ILE A 103 3.16 -10.05 6.24
CA ILE A 103 2.85 -9.31 5.03
C ILE A 103 1.42 -9.68 4.64
N LEU A 104 0.50 -8.76 4.88
CA LEU A 104 -0.89 -8.95 4.49
C LEU A 104 -1.04 -8.57 3.01
N TYR A 105 -1.66 -9.44 2.23
CA TYR A 105 -1.89 -9.26 0.80
C TYR A 105 -3.37 -9.39 0.47
N GLY A 106 -3.92 -8.37 -0.20
CA GLY A 106 -5.32 -8.34 -0.63
C GLY A 106 -5.44 -8.15 -2.13
N ASP A 107 -6.03 -9.13 -2.79
CA ASP A 107 -6.36 -9.12 -4.21
C ASP A 107 -7.84 -9.43 -4.41
N SER A 108 -8.56 -8.51 -5.08
CA SER A 108 -10.00 -8.64 -5.32
C SER A 108 -10.36 -9.75 -6.33
N PHE A 109 -9.38 -10.34 -7.04
CA PHE A 109 -9.53 -11.55 -7.85
C PHE A 109 -8.99 -12.80 -7.15
N THR A 110 -8.52 -12.70 -5.90
CA THR A 110 -7.95 -13.82 -5.14
C THR A 110 -6.72 -14.48 -5.77
N LEU A 111 -6.01 -13.75 -6.62
CA LEU A 111 -4.76 -14.23 -7.19
C LEU A 111 -3.63 -14.13 -6.14
N PRO A 112 -2.67 -15.05 -6.15
CA PRO A 112 -1.56 -15.01 -5.21
C PRO A 112 -0.63 -13.81 -5.48
N PRO A 113 0.14 -13.37 -4.48
CA PRO A 113 1.11 -12.30 -4.67
C PRO A 113 2.16 -12.70 -5.73
N PRO A 114 2.51 -11.79 -6.66
CA PRO A 114 3.57 -12.04 -7.65
C PRO A 114 4.86 -12.50 -6.98
N THR A 115 5.54 -13.51 -7.54
CA THR A 115 6.80 -14.02 -6.99
C THR A 115 7.84 -12.91 -6.86
N GLU A 116 7.94 -12.03 -7.87
CA GLU A 116 8.86 -10.89 -7.83
C GLU A 116 8.55 -9.91 -6.69
N LEU A 117 7.27 -9.67 -6.38
CA LEU A 117 6.87 -8.86 -5.22
C LEU A 117 7.35 -9.51 -3.91
N GLN A 118 7.20 -10.83 -3.81
CA GLN A 118 7.65 -11.57 -2.63
C GLN A 118 9.17 -11.47 -2.46
N ASP A 119 9.92 -11.68 -3.53
CA ASP A 119 11.39 -11.65 -3.51
C ASP A 119 11.93 -10.23 -3.25
N MET A 120 11.34 -9.23 -3.88
CA MET A 120 11.67 -7.82 -3.67
C MET A 120 11.45 -7.39 -2.21
N LEU A 121 10.30 -7.73 -1.62
CA LEU A 121 10.01 -7.38 -0.22
C LEU A 121 10.91 -8.13 0.75
N ARG A 122 11.18 -9.42 0.49
CA ARG A 122 12.14 -10.21 1.29
C ARG A 122 13.53 -9.58 1.23
N TRP A 123 14.01 -9.21 0.03
CA TRP A 123 15.29 -8.53 -0.17
C TRP A 123 15.32 -7.19 0.59
N TRP A 124 14.31 -6.32 0.40
CA TRP A 124 14.29 -5.03 1.06
C TRP A 124 14.26 -5.14 2.59
N LEU A 125 13.40 -5.99 3.13
CA LEU A 125 13.29 -6.23 4.57
C LEU A 125 14.59 -6.81 5.15
N SER A 126 15.32 -7.67 4.43
CA SER A 126 16.57 -8.27 4.91
C SER A 126 17.68 -7.24 5.20
N HIS A 127 17.62 -6.05 4.58
CA HIS A 127 18.54 -4.96 4.88
C HIS A 127 18.22 -4.22 6.19
N HIS A 128 17.03 -4.44 6.73
CA HIS A 128 16.51 -3.67 7.87
C HIS A 128 16.11 -4.53 9.06
N ARG A 129 15.77 -5.80 8.84
CA ARG A 129 15.33 -6.71 9.89
C ARG A 129 15.86 -8.12 9.66
N THR A 130 16.07 -8.82 10.76
CA THR A 130 16.51 -10.24 10.73
C THR A 130 15.35 -11.21 10.78
N GLU A 131 14.17 -10.76 11.22
CA GLU A 131 12.97 -11.60 11.31
C GLU A 131 12.40 -11.89 9.91
N THR A 132 11.94 -13.11 9.73
CA THR A 132 11.19 -13.50 8.52
C THR A 132 9.72 -13.12 8.66
N PHE A 133 9.21 -12.45 7.65
CA PHE A 133 7.78 -12.12 7.55
C PHE A 133 7.03 -13.26 6.87
N GLN A 134 5.84 -13.56 7.39
CA GLN A 134 4.94 -14.56 6.81
C GLN A 134 3.85 -13.87 5.98
N TRP A 135 3.55 -14.43 4.82
CA TRP A 135 2.42 -13.96 4.01
C TRP A 135 1.10 -14.41 4.62
N ALA A 136 0.13 -13.50 4.64
CA ALA A 136 -1.22 -13.76 5.11
C ALA A 136 -2.24 -13.00 4.27
N ASP A 137 -3.47 -13.51 4.23
CA ASP A 137 -4.55 -12.87 3.48
C ASP A 137 -5.02 -11.60 4.19
N LEU A 138 -5.19 -10.54 3.41
CA LEU A 138 -5.86 -9.32 3.83
C LEU A 138 -7.33 -9.40 3.42
N PRO A 139 -8.29 -9.20 4.32
CA PRO A 139 -9.70 -9.13 3.95
C PRO A 139 -9.96 -8.07 2.89
N ILE A 140 -10.53 -8.48 1.78
CA ILE A 140 -10.86 -7.63 0.63
C ILE A 140 -12.17 -8.10 0.02
N THR A 141 -12.96 -7.15 -0.48
CA THR A 141 -14.16 -7.46 -1.26
C THR A 141 -13.76 -7.98 -2.64
N LEU A 142 -14.36 -9.10 -3.05
CA LEU A 142 -14.14 -9.66 -4.36
C LEU A 142 -14.82 -8.79 -5.44
N GLN A 143 -14.21 -8.67 -6.60
CA GLN A 143 -14.79 -7.94 -7.72
C GLN A 143 -15.34 -8.88 -8.79
N SER A 144 -16.46 -8.50 -9.39
CA SER A 144 -17.06 -9.17 -10.56
C SER A 144 -16.85 -8.39 -11.85
N ASP A 145 -16.31 -7.15 -11.75
CA ASP A 145 -16.07 -6.27 -12.90
C ASP A 145 -14.56 -6.16 -13.23
N GLY A 146 -14.22 -5.46 -14.31
CA GLY A 146 -12.83 -5.26 -14.76
C GLY A 146 -12.21 -3.91 -14.31
N PHE A 147 -12.84 -3.13 -13.39
CA PHE A 147 -12.42 -1.75 -13.12
C PHE A 147 -12.54 -1.31 -11.65
N SER A 148 -13.05 -2.13 -10.75
CA SER A 148 -13.22 -1.77 -9.34
C SER A 148 -11.98 -2.01 -8.47
N CYS A 149 -10.95 -2.73 -8.96
CA CYS A 149 -9.76 -3.06 -8.19
C CYS A 149 -9.10 -1.86 -7.49
N PRO A 150 -8.96 -0.65 -8.08
CA PRO A 150 -8.31 0.46 -7.37
C PRO A 150 -9.10 0.90 -6.13
N ILE A 151 -10.43 0.86 -6.21
CA ILE A 151 -11.33 1.22 -5.11
C ILE A 151 -11.29 0.15 -4.02
N LEU A 152 -11.41 -1.11 -4.41
CA LEU A 152 -11.43 -2.24 -3.48
C LEU A 152 -10.09 -2.39 -2.76
N SER A 153 -8.97 -2.23 -3.47
CA SER A 153 -7.63 -2.19 -2.88
C SER A 153 -7.51 -1.06 -1.84
N ALA A 154 -7.87 0.17 -2.23
CA ALA A 154 -7.79 1.31 -1.32
C ALA A 154 -8.72 1.14 -0.09
N TYR A 155 -9.93 0.63 -0.30
CA TYR A 155 -10.90 0.43 0.77
C TYR A 155 -10.51 -0.71 1.72
N SER A 156 -9.94 -1.79 1.19
CA SER A 156 -9.37 -2.88 2.00
C SER A 156 -8.24 -2.38 2.90
N MET A 157 -7.34 -1.53 2.35
CA MET A 157 -6.31 -0.86 3.15
C MET A 157 -6.94 -0.02 4.27
N ALA A 158 -7.92 0.83 3.95
CA ALA A 158 -8.59 1.67 4.92
C ALA A 158 -9.32 0.84 6.00
N HIS A 159 -9.97 -0.26 5.60
CA HIS A 159 -10.59 -1.21 6.52
C HIS A 159 -9.57 -1.81 7.49
N ALA A 160 -8.44 -2.29 6.99
CA ALA A 160 -7.41 -2.90 7.83
C ALA A 160 -6.78 -1.91 8.83
N LEU A 161 -6.68 -0.63 8.47
CA LEU A 161 -6.04 0.40 9.29
C LEU A 161 -7.01 1.14 10.21
N LEU A 162 -8.28 1.32 9.79
CA LEU A 162 -9.34 2.06 10.52
C LEU A 162 -10.70 1.36 10.39
N PRO A 163 -10.85 0.11 10.84
CA PRO A 163 -12.07 -0.69 10.63
C PRO A 163 -13.36 -0.02 11.12
N PRO A 164 -13.38 0.76 12.23
CA PRO A 164 -14.62 1.42 12.64
C PRO A 164 -15.11 2.50 11.67
N LEU A 165 -14.23 3.13 10.90
CA LEU A 165 -14.56 4.17 9.93
C LEU A 165 -14.77 3.61 8.51
N PHE A 166 -14.12 2.50 8.19
CA PHE A 166 -14.18 1.86 6.88
C PHE A 166 -14.55 0.39 7.04
N PRO A 167 -15.84 0.05 7.29
CA PRO A 167 -16.26 -1.35 7.30
C PRO A 167 -16.03 -1.99 5.93
N LEU A 168 -15.72 -3.28 5.89
CA LEU A 168 -15.58 -3.98 4.63
C LEU A 168 -16.93 -3.93 3.89
N ILE A 169 -16.90 -3.44 2.65
CA ILE A 169 -18.10 -3.25 1.85
C ILE A 169 -18.45 -4.53 1.09
N PRO A 170 -19.74 -4.87 0.94
CA PRO A 170 -20.19 -5.89 0.01
C PRO A 170 -19.93 -5.46 -1.44
N GLU A 171 -19.80 -6.43 -2.34
CA GLU A 171 -19.50 -6.19 -3.76
C GLU A 171 -20.51 -5.26 -4.44
N GLU A 172 -21.80 -5.44 -4.15
CA GLU A 172 -22.89 -4.60 -4.68
C GLU A 172 -22.79 -3.13 -4.27
N ASN A 173 -21.99 -2.81 -3.27
CA ASN A 173 -21.83 -1.45 -2.73
C ASN A 173 -20.56 -0.73 -3.24
N CYS A 174 -19.89 -1.21 -4.28
CA CYS A 174 -18.71 -0.53 -4.86
C CYS A 174 -18.98 0.91 -5.28
N ILE A 175 -20.20 1.24 -5.71
CA ILE A 175 -20.58 2.63 -6.04
C ILE A 175 -20.56 3.50 -4.77
N GLN A 176 -21.09 2.99 -3.66
CA GLN A 176 -21.06 3.71 -2.38
C GLN A 176 -19.62 3.94 -1.92
N ALA A 177 -18.75 2.93 -2.02
CA ALA A 177 -17.34 3.08 -1.69
C ALA A 177 -16.63 4.19 -2.49
N ARG A 178 -16.95 4.35 -3.77
CA ARG A 178 -16.42 5.44 -4.60
C ARG A 178 -16.88 6.81 -4.09
N ILE A 179 -18.15 6.91 -3.70
CA ILE A 179 -18.72 8.14 -3.12
C ILE A 179 -18.02 8.46 -1.79
N ASP A 180 -17.88 7.48 -0.90
CA ASP A 180 -17.23 7.65 0.40
C ASP A 180 -15.77 8.09 0.25
N MET A 181 -15.03 7.49 -0.67
CA MET A 181 -13.66 7.91 -1.00
C MET A 181 -13.61 9.34 -1.54
N LEU A 182 -14.54 9.71 -2.41
CA LEU A 182 -14.63 11.08 -2.95
C LEU A 182 -14.92 12.10 -1.84
N ILE A 183 -15.86 11.79 -0.95
CA ILE A 183 -16.19 12.63 0.21
C ILE A 183 -14.96 12.80 1.11
N LEU A 184 -14.22 11.73 1.38
CA LEU A 184 -12.97 11.80 2.17
C LEU A 184 -11.94 12.72 1.52
N ILE A 185 -11.71 12.59 0.20
CA ILE A 185 -10.76 13.42 -0.55
C ILE A 185 -11.19 14.88 -0.51
N ILE A 186 -12.47 15.19 -0.77
CA ILE A 186 -12.99 16.56 -0.74
C ILE A 186 -12.83 17.16 0.65
N SER A 187 -13.18 16.42 1.68
CA SER A 187 -13.05 16.86 3.09
C SER A 187 -11.59 17.15 3.46
N TYR A 188 -10.65 16.33 2.98
CA TYR A 188 -9.21 16.55 3.14
C TYR A 188 -8.76 17.84 2.45
N LEU A 189 -9.11 18.02 1.17
CA LEU A 189 -8.74 19.20 0.40
C LEU A 189 -9.31 20.49 1.00
N THR A 190 -10.56 20.48 1.46
CA THR A 190 -11.19 21.63 2.09
C THR A 190 -10.46 22.05 3.38
N ARG A 191 -10.06 21.09 4.20
CA ARG A 191 -9.31 21.37 5.44
C ARG A 191 -7.92 21.94 5.14
N THR A 192 -7.21 21.36 4.17
CA THR A 192 -5.84 21.80 3.84
C THR A 192 -5.78 23.16 3.16
N SER A 193 -6.83 23.54 2.40
CA SER A 193 -6.93 24.85 1.77
C SER A 193 -7.19 25.98 2.77
N SER A 194 -7.90 25.71 3.87
CA SER A 194 -8.21 26.72 4.88
C SER A 194 -7.03 27.05 5.82
N VAL A 195 -5.97 26.27 5.82
CA VAL A 195 -4.76 26.48 6.67
C VAL A 195 -3.71 27.35 5.97
N GLY A 196 -3.86 27.59 4.66
CA GLY A 196 -2.91 28.38 3.85
C GLY A 196 -3.19 29.91 3.81
N ASP A 197 -4.31 30.37 4.39
CA ASP A 197 -4.75 31.78 4.34
C ASP A 197 -4.51 32.55 5.66
N GLU A 198 -3.75 32.00 6.61
CA GLU A 198 -3.26 32.68 7.82
C GLU A 198 -1.75 32.95 7.70
#